data_3ff8a0e669b14239ea1edb90fecebae0
#
_entry.id   3ff8a0e669b14239ea1edb90fecebae0
#
_cell.length_a   1.000
_cell.length_b   1.000
_cell.length_c   1.000
_cell.angle_alpha   90.00
_cell.angle_beta   90.00
_cell.angle_gamma   90.00
#
_symmetry.space_group_name_H-M   'P 1'
#
loop_
_entity.id
_entity.type
_entity.pdbx_description
1 polymer ?
#
loop_
_entity_poly.entity_id
_entity_poly.type
_entity_poly.pdbx_seq_one_letter_code
_entity_poly.pdbx_strand_id
1 'polypeptide(L)'
;MIGAQVGIFNKSTGQTTGLQLAVINVSGEKLLGIQVGLVNYIEGASVGLQAGIVNLGKDRSSGVELTIGLVNYKTGSLTIGISNFLSKGINVALYNQNVVGFNFGILNLYSEGISLGIFNIGNQEIDDTQIGLINLSNVSKKSTVQFGILNLSNTFEKSKIQYGLLNVCLGKKFSTTIGLNYCE
;
A
#
# COMPACT_ATOMS: atom_id res chain seq x y z
N MET A 1 1.14 -5.46 29.15
CA MET A 1 -0.08 -6.23 29.49
C MET A 1 0.06 -7.64 28.97
N ILE A 2 -0.36 -8.65 29.73
CA ILE A 2 -0.47 -10.05 29.28
C ILE A 2 -1.90 -10.51 29.59
N GLY A 3 -2.60 -11.13 28.63
CA GLY A 3 -3.98 -11.62 28.79
C GLY A 3 -4.98 -10.88 27.92
N ALA A 4 -6.20 -10.67 28.42
CA ALA A 4 -7.29 -10.05 27.69
C ALA A 4 -7.76 -8.74 28.34
N GLN A 5 -8.01 -7.73 27.54
CA GLN A 5 -8.70 -6.50 27.91
C GLN A 5 -10.02 -6.41 27.12
N VAL A 6 -11.11 -6.19 27.82
CA VAL A 6 -12.44 -6.00 27.22
C VAL A 6 -13.04 -4.72 27.80
N GLY A 7 -13.52 -3.82 26.94
CA GLY A 7 -14.06 -2.54 27.41
C GLY A 7 -14.53 -1.64 26.26
N ILE A 8 -14.86 -0.40 26.57
CA ILE A 8 -15.14 0.63 25.56
C ILE A 8 -13.83 1.24 25.06
N PHE A 9 -12.90 1.46 25.98
CA PHE A 9 -11.59 2.01 25.70
C PHE A 9 -10.50 1.18 26.39
N ASN A 10 -9.60 0.58 25.62
CA ASN A 10 -8.46 -0.15 26.11
C ASN A 10 -7.18 0.60 25.78
N LYS A 11 -6.31 0.80 26.75
CA LYS A 11 -4.99 1.41 26.54
C LYS A 11 -3.91 0.60 27.24
N SER A 12 -2.84 0.32 26.52
CA SER A 12 -1.60 -0.24 27.06
C SER A 12 -0.44 0.66 26.62
N THR A 13 0.38 1.12 27.55
CA THR A 13 1.53 2.00 27.26
C THR A 13 2.79 1.23 26.88
N GLY A 14 2.95 -0.02 27.35
CA GLY A 14 4.06 -0.90 27.01
C GLY A 14 3.65 -2.02 26.07
N GLN A 15 4.34 -3.16 26.18
CA GLN A 15 4.02 -4.35 25.37
C GLN A 15 2.66 -4.94 25.77
N THR A 16 1.86 -5.23 24.76
CA THR A 16 0.60 -5.98 24.88
C THR A 16 0.80 -7.37 24.32
N THR A 17 0.51 -8.39 25.12
CA THR A 17 0.51 -9.80 24.69
C THR A 17 -0.87 -10.40 24.98
N GLY A 18 -1.63 -10.73 23.92
CA GLY A 18 -2.96 -11.32 24.05
C GLY A 18 -4.05 -10.59 23.27
N LEU A 19 -5.23 -10.38 23.88
CA LEU A 19 -6.41 -9.85 23.21
C LEU A 19 -6.81 -8.48 23.76
N GLN A 20 -7.10 -7.53 22.87
CA GLN A 20 -7.81 -6.30 23.17
C GLN A 20 -9.11 -6.24 22.36
N LEU A 21 -10.24 -6.13 23.06
CA LEU A 21 -11.57 -6.03 22.49
C LEU A 21 -12.27 -4.79 23.05
N ALA A 22 -12.46 -3.76 22.22
CA ALA A 22 -13.10 -2.51 22.63
C ALA A 22 -13.57 -1.70 21.41
N VAL A 23 -14.33 -0.64 21.66
CA VAL A 23 -14.63 0.35 20.62
C VAL A 23 -13.32 1.01 20.14
N ILE A 24 -12.45 1.37 21.10
CA ILE A 24 -11.13 1.94 20.81
C ILE A 24 -10.06 1.14 21.56
N ASN A 25 -9.07 0.64 20.80
CA ASN A 25 -7.90 -0.03 21.34
C ASN A 25 -6.63 0.77 21.02
N VAL A 26 -5.78 0.96 22.03
CA VAL A 26 -4.47 1.61 21.91
C VAL A 26 -3.39 0.72 22.48
N SER A 27 -2.40 0.35 21.66
CA SER A 27 -1.17 -0.33 22.10
C SER A 27 0.05 0.56 21.89
N GLY A 28 0.86 0.73 22.93
CA GLY A 28 2.05 1.57 22.93
C GLY A 28 3.24 0.91 22.22
N GLU A 29 4.14 0.28 22.98
CA GLU A 29 5.45 -0.15 22.42
C GLU A 29 5.36 -1.33 21.44
N LYS A 30 4.57 -2.35 21.76
CA LYS A 30 4.47 -3.57 20.95
C LYS A 30 3.14 -4.30 21.16
N LEU A 31 2.55 -4.77 20.06
CA LEU A 31 1.44 -5.68 20.09
C LEU A 31 1.90 -7.09 19.68
N LEU A 32 1.69 -8.08 20.54
CA LEU A 32 1.81 -9.51 20.25
C LEU A 32 0.43 -10.16 20.47
N GLY A 33 -0.41 -10.20 19.44
CA GLY A 33 -1.75 -10.77 19.60
C GLY A 33 -2.80 -10.12 18.71
N ILE A 34 -3.97 -9.86 19.29
CA ILE A 34 -5.15 -9.49 18.53
C ILE A 34 -5.76 -8.20 19.09
N GLN A 35 -6.05 -7.25 18.21
CA GLN A 35 -6.90 -6.09 18.49
C GLN A 35 -8.17 -6.15 17.64
N VAL A 36 -9.32 -6.06 18.27
CA VAL A 36 -10.62 -5.99 17.60
C VAL A 36 -11.39 -4.79 18.14
N GLY A 37 -11.84 -3.91 17.25
CA GLY A 37 -12.59 -2.72 17.66
C GLY A 37 -13.03 -1.87 16.46
N LEU A 38 -13.71 -0.76 16.72
CA LEU A 38 -14.00 0.18 15.64
C LEU A 38 -12.73 0.93 15.23
N VAL A 39 -11.93 1.35 16.22
CA VAL A 39 -10.65 2.01 16.01
C VAL A 39 -9.55 1.26 16.75
N ASN A 40 -8.53 0.84 16.02
CA ASN A 40 -7.33 0.24 16.58
C ASN A 40 -6.12 1.13 16.27
N TYR A 41 -5.30 1.43 17.29
CA TYR A 41 -4.09 2.22 17.14
C TYR A 41 -2.89 1.51 17.76
N ILE A 42 -1.80 1.44 17.01
CA ILE A 42 -0.51 0.88 17.46
C ILE A 42 0.59 1.92 17.28
N GLU A 43 1.31 2.22 18.36
CA GLU A 43 2.46 3.13 18.30
C GLU A 43 3.74 2.43 17.84
N GLY A 44 3.96 1.20 18.25
CA GLY A 44 5.18 0.45 17.97
C GLY A 44 4.99 -0.70 16.97
N ALA A 45 5.84 -1.72 17.08
CA ALA A 45 5.79 -2.90 16.23
C ALA A 45 4.58 -3.79 16.57
N SER A 46 4.01 -4.47 15.57
CA SER A 46 2.97 -5.45 15.80
C SER A 46 3.27 -6.81 15.18
N VAL A 47 2.85 -7.86 15.88
CA VAL A 47 2.82 -9.24 15.39
C VAL A 47 1.46 -9.82 15.76
N GLY A 48 0.62 -10.01 14.77
CA GLY A 48 -0.72 -10.55 15.01
C GLY A 48 -1.81 -9.99 14.10
N LEU A 49 -2.98 -9.74 14.67
CA LEU A 49 -4.18 -9.32 13.94
C LEU A 49 -4.70 -7.98 14.46
N GLN A 50 -4.96 -7.05 13.56
CA GLN A 50 -5.83 -5.91 13.78
C GLN A 50 -7.10 -6.06 12.94
N ALA A 51 -8.27 -5.98 13.56
CA ALA A 51 -9.54 -5.99 12.86
C ALA A 51 -10.44 -4.84 13.35
N GLY A 52 -10.90 -4.00 12.43
CA GLY A 52 -11.70 -2.83 12.78
C GLY A 52 -12.19 -2.03 11.59
N ILE A 53 -12.91 -0.95 11.84
CA ILE A 53 -13.29 -0.01 10.80
C ILE A 53 -12.05 0.80 10.39
N VAL A 54 -11.31 1.31 11.39
CA VAL A 54 -10.12 2.11 11.18
C VAL A 54 -8.95 1.49 11.94
N ASN A 55 -7.89 1.13 11.23
CA ASN A 55 -6.66 0.65 11.82
C ASN A 55 -5.52 1.64 11.53
N LEU A 56 -4.84 2.09 12.58
CA LEU A 56 -3.81 3.12 12.53
C LEU A 56 -2.50 2.61 13.12
N GLY A 57 -1.39 2.80 12.42
CA GLY A 57 -0.05 2.65 12.94
C GLY A 57 0.65 4.01 13.04
N LYS A 58 1.52 4.21 14.02
CA LYS A 58 2.34 5.43 14.11
C LYS A 58 3.47 5.39 13.09
N ASP A 59 4.15 4.26 13.03
CA ASP A 59 5.20 4.00 12.04
C ASP A 59 4.78 2.81 11.17
N ARG A 60 5.31 2.74 9.94
CA ARG A 60 5.10 1.56 9.09
C ARG A 60 5.62 0.34 9.84
N SER A 61 4.72 -0.50 10.34
CA SER A 61 5.05 -1.53 11.32
C SER A 61 6.18 -2.46 10.85
N SER A 62 7.08 -2.78 11.77
CA SER A 62 8.21 -3.67 11.53
C SER A 62 7.92 -5.14 11.89
N GLY A 63 6.66 -5.49 12.09
CA GLY A 63 6.24 -6.84 12.49
C GLY A 63 5.49 -7.62 11.39
N VAL A 64 5.15 -8.86 11.67
CA VAL A 64 4.25 -9.67 10.84
C VAL A 64 2.82 -9.41 11.29
N GLU A 65 2.08 -8.66 10.51
CA GLU A 65 0.74 -8.19 10.86
C GLU A 65 -0.26 -8.50 9.75
N LEU A 66 -1.42 -9.01 10.15
CA LEU A 66 -2.61 -9.03 9.33
C LEU A 66 -3.54 -7.90 9.78
N THR A 67 -3.81 -6.97 8.89
CA THR A 67 -4.72 -5.85 9.15
C THR A 67 -5.95 -5.96 8.27
N ILE A 68 -7.13 -5.94 8.86
CA ILE A 68 -8.42 -5.98 8.17
C ILE A 68 -9.26 -4.81 8.63
N GLY A 69 -9.68 -3.95 7.69
CA GLY A 69 -10.51 -2.77 8.02
C GLY A 69 -11.01 -2.03 6.80
N LEU A 70 -11.90 -1.06 7.00
CA LEU A 70 -12.33 -0.21 5.90
C LEU A 70 -11.22 0.76 5.52
N VAL A 71 -10.57 1.35 6.52
CA VAL A 71 -9.46 2.28 6.36
C VAL A 71 -8.25 1.80 7.16
N ASN A 72 -7.13 1.60 6.50
CA ASN A 72 -5.88 1.19 7.13
C ASN A 72 -4.79 2.23 6.81
N TYR A 73 -4.09 2.68 7.85
CA TYR A 73 -3.06 3.71 7.73
C TYR A 73 -1.76 3.28 8.43
N LYS A 74 -0.66 3.30 7.72
CA LYS A 74 0.69 2.89 8.19
C LYS A 74 0.72 1.47 8.78
N THR A 75 0.01 0.55 8.17
CA THR A 75 -0.01 -0.87 8.55
C THR A 75 1.04 -1.67 7.76
N GLY A 76 1.29 -2.91 8.13
CA GLY A 76 2.35 -3.73 7.53
C GLY A 76 1.91 -5.14 7.15
N SER A 77 2.82 -5.87 6.50
CA SER A 77 2.75 -7.26 6.04
C SER A 77 1.59 -7.60 5.11
N LEU A 78 0.39 -7.86 5.61
CA LEU A 78 -0.80 -8.10 4.81
C LEU A 78 -1.91 -7.15 5.28
N THR A 79 -2.33 -6.26 4.39
CA THR A 79 -3.36 -5.25 4.68
C THR A 79 -4.52 -5.41 3.72
N ILE A 80 -5.72 -5.60 4.25
CA ILE A 80 -6.95 -5.81 3.49
C ILE A 80 -7.98 -4.74 3.90
N GLY A 81 -8.52 -4.01 2.92
CA GLY A 81 -9.46 -2.94 3.22
C GLY A 81 -10.22 -2.39 2.03
N ILE A 82 -10.97 -1.32 2.24
CA ILE A 82 -11.48 -0.48 1.16
C ILE A 82 -10.40 0.52 0.75
N SER A 83 -9.71 1.10 1.73
CA SER A 83 -8.64 2.06 1.50
C SER A 83 -7.42 1.76 2.37
N ASN A 84 -6.26 1.61 1.74
CA ASN A 84 -4.98 1.45 2.41
C ASN A 84 -4.07 2.64 2.11
N PHE A 85 -3.48 3.23 3.17
CA PHE A 85 -2.60 4.38 3.08
C PHE A 85 -1.27 4.11 3.76
N LEU A 86 -0.16 4.45 3.10
CA LEU A 86 1.21 4.37 3.65
C LEU A 86 1.58 2.98 4.20
N SER A 87 0.90 1.92 3.76
CA SER A 87 1.10 0.55 4.23
C SER A 87 2.25 -0.14 3.49
N LYS A 88 2.79 -1.22 4.05
CA LYS A 88 3.86 -2.03 3.44
C LYS A 88 3.44 -3.49 3.30
N GLY A 89 4.08 -4.20 2.36
CA GLY A 89 3.89 -5.62 2.16
C GLY A 89 2.85 -5.92 1.09
N ILE A 90 1.89 -6.78 1.37
CA ILE A 90 0.79 -7.11 0.46
C ILE A 90 -0.42 -6.25 0.82
N ASN A 91 -0.87 -5.41 -0.10
CA ASN A 91 -1.96 -4.48 0.10
C ASN A 91 -3.12 -4.84 -0.85
N VAL A 92 -4.26 -5.17 -0.30
CA VAL A 92 -5.48 -5.50 -1.05
C VAL A 92 -6.59 -4.53 -0.67
N ALA A 93 -6.99 -3.66 -1.61
CA ALA A 93 -8.05 -2.69 -1.39
C ALA A 93 -8.65 -2.19 -2.71
N LEU A 94 -9.80 -1.53 -2.65
CA LEU A 94 -10.29 -0.79 -3.82
C LEU A 94 -9.37 0.38 -4.14
N TYR A 95 -8.85 1.04 -3.10
CA TYR A 95 -7.98 2.19 -3.20
C TYR A 95 -6.71 2.01 -2.35
N ASN A 96 -5.55 2.01 -2.99
CA ASN A 96 -4.25 1.99 -2.34
C ASN A 96 -3.51 3.30 -2.64
N GLN A 97 -2.95 3.96 -1.62
CA GLN A 97 -2.19 5.20 -1.79
C GLN A 97 -0.90 5.19 -0.98
N ASN A 98 0.21 5.51 -1.64
CA ASN A 98 1.56 5.55 -1.05
C ASN A 98 1.93 4.24 -0.33
N VAL A 99 1.48 3.10 -0.86
CA VAL A 99 1.77 1.77 -0.32
C VAL A 99 3.01 1.17 -0.99
N VAL A 100 3.68 0.26 -0.30
CA VAL A 100 4.93 -0.35 -0.77
C VAL A 100 4.82 -1.87 -0.78
N GLY A 101 5.16 -2.50 -1.91
CA GLY A 101 5.20 -3.95 -2.06
C GLY A 101 4.31 -4.47 -3.18
N PHE A 102 3.47 -5.47 -2.88
CA PHE A 102 2.48 -5.99 -3.82
C PHE A 102 1.13 -5.34 -3.57
N ASN A 103 0.63 -4.60 -4.56
CA ASN A 103 -0.54 -3.77 -4.41
C ASN A 103 -1.64 -4.22 -5.36
N PHE A 104 -2.74 -4.71 -4.82
CA PHE A 104 -3.91 -5.17 -5.56
C PHE A 104 -5.08 -4.21 -5.30
N GLY A 105 -5.61 -3.59 -6.35
CA GLY A 105 -6.71 -2.64 -6.19
C GLY A 105 -7.34 -2.19 -7.49
N ILE A 106 -8.46 -1.48 -7.40
CA ILE A 106 -9.02 -0.79 -8.56
C ILE A 106 -8.12 0.39 -8.92
N LEU A 107 -7.72 1.15 -7.91
CA LEU A 107 -6.91 2.34 -8.06
C LEU A 107 -5.69 2.28 -7.11
N ASN A 108 -4.50 2.20 -7.69
CA ASN A 108 -3.23 2.28 -6.99
C ASN A 108 -2.55 3.62 -7.30
N LEU A 109 -2.46 4.51 -6.30
CA LEU A 109 -1.87 5.83 -6.44
C LEU A 109 -0.52 5.91 -5.71
N TYR A 110 0.50 6.34 -6.44
CA TYR A 110 1.84 6.58 -5.88
C TYR A 110 2.38 5.38 -5.10
N SER A 111 2.00 4.17 -5.57
CA SER A 111 2.41 2.92 -4.95
C SER A 111 3.75 2.46 -5.51
N GLU A 112 4.52 1.79 -4.67
CA GLU A 112 5.87 1.30 -4.97
C GLU A 112 5.87 -0.22 -5.08
N GLY A 113 6.70 -0.77 -5.99
CA GLY A 113 6.85 -2.20 -6.19
C GLY A 113 5.96 -2.71 -7.33
N ILE A 114 5.10 -3.69 -7.08
CA ILE A 114 4.23 -4.28 -8.10
C ILE A 114 2.79 -3.86 -7.83
N SER A 115 2.20 -3.14 -8.77
CA SER A 115 0.82 -2.66 -8.69
C SER A 115 -0.05 -3.35 -9.74
N LEU A 116 -1.06 -4.09 -9.29
CA LEU A 116 -2.07 -4.73 -10.12
C LEU A 116 -3.42 -4.06 -9.91
N GLY A 117 -4.02 -3.52 -10.97
CA GLY A 117 -5.28 -2.80 -10.83
C GLY A 117 -5.85 -2.33 -12.16
N ILE A 118 -6.99 -1.63 -12.10
CA ILE A 118 -7.57 -0.99 -13.29
C ILE A 118 -6.74 0.26 -13.62
N PHE A 119 -6.49 1.09 -12.62
CA PHE A 119 -5.72 2.32 -12.72
C PHE A 119 -4.49 2.25 -11.81
N ASN A 120 -3.31 2.37 -12.38
CA ASN A 120 -2.06 2.46 -11.63
C ASN A 120 -1.37 3.78 -11.96
N ILE A 121 -1.07 4.58 -10.94
CA ILE A 121 -0.36 5.85 -11.06
C ILE A 121 0.91 5.78 -10.21
N GLY A 122 2.04 5.71 -10.86
CA GLY A 122 3.35 5.61 -10.21
C GLY A 122 3.89 6.94 -9.69
N ASN A 123 4.80 6.87 -8.74
CA ASN A 123 5.44 8.02 -8.10
C ASN A 123 6.84 8.28 -8.69
N GLN A 124 7.36 9.47 -8.37
CA GLN A 124 8.57 10.06 -8.98
C GLN A 124 9.92 9.43 -8.57
N GLU A 125 9.99 8.54 -7.57
CA GLU A 125 11.26 8.21 -6.94
C GLU A 125 11.69 6.74 -6.95
N ILE A 126 10.84 5.76 -7.29
CA ILE A 126 11.13 4.33 -7.09
C ILE A 126 10.78 3.47 -8.31
N ASP A 127 11.55 2.40 -8.52
CA ASP A 127 11.29 1.40 -9.54
C ASP A 127 9.93 0.75 -9.30
N ASP A 128 9.11 0.68 -10.35
CA ASP A 128 7.71 0.29 -10.27
C ASP A 128 7.34 -0.65 -11.43
N THR A 129 6.51 -1.64 -11.16
CA THR A 129 5.88 -2.49 -12.16
C THR A 129 4.38 -2.32 -12.08
N GLN A 130 3.77 -1.83 -13.15
CA GLN A 130 2.36 -1.56 -13.23
C GLN A 130 1.69 -2.54 -14.20
N ILE A 131 0.67 -3.24 -13.73
CA ILE A 131 -0.14 -4.18 -14.53
C ILE A 131 -1.60 -3.78 -14.38
N GLY A 132 -2.22 -3.32 -15.48
CA GLY A 132 -3.59 -2.82 -15.40
C GLY A 132 -4.15 -2.37 -16.74
N LEU A 133 -5.35 -1.82 -16.74
CA LEU A 133 -5.93 -1.28 -17.97
C LEU A 133 -5.26 0.05 -18.34
N ILE A 134 -5.07 0.92 -17.34
CA ILE A 134 -4.47 2.23 -17.53
C ILE A 134 -3.33 2.38 -16.53
N ASN A 135 -2.12 2.58 -17.04
CA ASN A 135 -0.92 2.77 -16.26
C ASN A 135 -0.31 4.14 -16.57
N LEU A 136 -0.16 4.97 -15.56
CA LEU A 136 0.44 6.29 -15.65
C LEU A 136 1.72 6.34 -14.81
N SER A 137 2.80 6.74 -15.39
CA SER A 137 4.07 6.92 -14.68
C SER A 137 4.65 8.30 -14.96
N ASN A 138 4.70 9.12 -13.93
CA ASN A 138 5.32 10.43 -13.98
C ASN A 138 6.66 10.42 -13.23
N VAL A 139 7.63 9.70 -13.76
CA VAL A 139 8.90 9.45 -13.06
C VAL A 139 10.06 10.01 -13.86
N SER A 140 10.88 10.82 -13.23
CA SER A 140 12.11 11.35 -13.84
C SER A 140 13.37 10.53 -13.54
N LYS A 141 13.40 9.74 -12.46
CA LYS A 141 14.67 9.20 -11.94
C LYS A 141 14.82 7.68 -11.92
N LYS A 142 13.76 6.87 -12.15
CA LYS A 142 13.83 5.40 -12.05
C LYS A 142 13.11 4.65 -13.17
N SER A 143 13.46 3.37 -13.32
CA SER A 143 12.90 2.50 -14.34
C SER A 143 11.47 2.07 -13.99
N THR A 144 10.60 2.02 -14.97
CA THR A 144 9.23 1.52 -14.82
C THR A 144 8.91 0.53 -15.93
N VAL A 145 8.24 -0.55 -15.58
CA VAL A 145 7.68 -1.50 -16.55
C VAL A 145 6.16 -1.44 -16.47
N GLN A 146 5.50 -1.23 -17.59
CA GLN A 146 4.05 -1.12 -17.68
C GLN A 146 3.48 -2.18 -18.61
N PHE A 147 2.45 -2.91 -18.13
CA PHE A 147 1.66 -3.84 -18.91
C PHE A 147 0.20 -3.43 -18.86
N GLY A 148 -0.39 -3.08 -20.00
CA GLY A 148 -1.78 -2.61 -20.00
C GLY A 148 -2.35 -2.30 -21.37
N ILE A 149 -3.59 -1.82 -21.37
CA ILE A 149 -4.23 -1.33 -22.61
C ILE A 149 -3.64 0.03 -22.97
N LEU A 150 -3.64 0.95 -22.01
CA LEU A 150 -3.06 2.28 -22.15
C LEU A 150 -1.90 2.47 -21.15
N ASN A 151 -0.72 2.70 -21.65
CA ASN A 151 0.45 3.02 -20.87
C ASN A 151 0.94 4.41 -21.23
N LEU A 152 0.99 5.31 -20.25
CA LEU A 152 1.50 6.66 -20.40
C LEU A 152 2.68 6.86 -19.46
N SER A 153 3.81 7.26 -20.01
CA SER A 153 5.00 7.59 -19.24
C SER A 153 5.52 8.97 -19.59
N ASN A 154 5.83 9.75 -18.56
CA ASN A 154 6.59 10.96 -18.69
C ASN A 154 7.99 10.71 -18.12
N THR A 155 9.04 10.76 -18.96
CA THR A 155 10.42 10.48 -18.54
C THR A 155 11.39 11.46 -19.18
N PHE A 156 12.35 11.93 -18.36
CA PHE A 156 13.42 12.80 -18.83
C PHE A 156 14.82 12.24 -18.55
N GLU A 157 14.94 11.20 -17.72
CA GLU A 157 16.25 10.73 -17.25
C GLU A 157 16.48 9.22 -17.29
N LYS A 158 15.46 8.36 -17.35
CA LYS A 158 15.63 6.90 -17.38
C LYS A 158 14.60 6.17 -18.23
N SER A 159 15.06 5.04 -18.75
CA SER A 159 14.30 4.19 -19.66
C SER A 159 13.08 3.55 -19.00
N LYS A 160 12.01 3.46 -19.76
CA LYS A 160 10.77 2.78 -19.38
C LYS A 160 10.35 1.83 -20.47
N ILE A 161 9.85 0.68 -20.07
CA ILE A 161 9.37 -0.36 -20.97
C ILE A 161 7.85 -0.42 -20.84
N GLN A 162 7.15 -0.35 -21.95
CA GLN A 162 5.70 -0.41 -22.03
C GLN A 162 5.27 -1.54 -22.97
N TYR A 163 4.34 -2.38 -22.50
CA TYR A 163 3.69 -3.42 -23.28
C TYR A 163 2.18 -3.18 -23.28
N GLY A 164 1.57 -2.91 -24.43
CA GLY A 164 0.13 -2.65 -24.47
C GLY A 164 -0.41 -2.30 -25.83
N LEU A 165 -1.73 -2.05 -25.90
CA LEU A 165 -2.37 -1.63 -27.14
C LEU A 165 -1.98 -0.22 -27.54
N LEU A 166 -1.87 0.68 -26.58
CA LEU A 166 -1.43 2.05 -26.80
C LEU A 166 -0.39 2.44 -25.76
N ASN A 167 0.83 2.69 -26.20
CA ASN A 167 1.93 3.10 -25.36
C ASN A 167 2.37 4.49 -25.77
N VAL A 168 2.44 5.42 -24.81
CA VAL A 168 2.77 6.83 -25.04
C VAL A 168 3.90 7.25 -24.12
N CYS A 169 4.96 7.76 -24.70
CA CYS A 169 6.07 8.39 -24.00
C CYS A 169 6.04 9.89 -24.19
N LEU A 170 6.00 10.62 -23.09
CA LEU A 170 6.14 12.08 -23.04
C LEU A 170 7.51 12.40 -22.43
N GLY A 171 8.57 12.29 -23.20
CA GLY A 171 9.93 12.50 -22.73
C GLY A 171 10.72 13.43 -23.67
N LYS A 172 12.02 13.28 -23.70
CA LYS A 172 12.89 13.99 -24.65
C LYS A 172 12.48 13.73 -26.10
N LYS A 173 11.98 12.52 -26.38
CA LYS A 173 11.35 12.16 -27.65
C LYS A 173 9.94 11.68 -27.39
N PHE A 174 8.96 12.33 -27.99
CA PHE A 174 7.60 11.83 -28.01
C PHE A 174 7.55 10.56 -28.87
N SER A 175 6.97 9.48 -28.31
CA SER A 175 6.71 8.27 -29.08
C SER A 175 5.35 7.66 -28.72
N THR A 176 4.70 7.11 -29.72
CA THR A 176 3.43 6.37 -29.58
C THR A 176 3.56 5.08 -30.35
N THR A 177 3.30 3.94 -29.70
CA THR A 177 3.44 2.62 -30.32
C THR A 177 2.30 1.69 -29.90
N ILE A 178 2.10 0.65 -30.69
CA ILE A 178 1.29 -0.51 -30.36
C ILE A 178 2.22 -1.69 -30.07
N GLY A 179 1.95 -2.47 -29.05
CA GLY A 179 2.79 -3.59 -28.61
C GLY A 179 3.87 -3.14 -27.64
N LEU A 180 5.12 -3.13 -28.07
CA LEU A 180 6.28 -2.75 -27.26
C LEU A 180 6.68 -1.30 -27.53
N ASN A 181 6.94 -0.57 -26.46
CA ASN A 181 7.55 0.75 -26.51
C ASN A 181 8.71 0.86 -25.52
N TYR A 182 9.71 1.62 -25.89
CA TYR A 182 10.84 1.95 -25.04
C TYR A 182 10.97 3.48 -24.97
N CYS A 183 10.80 4.02 -23.78
CA CYS A 183 10.89 5.46 -23.53
C CYS A 183 12.31 5.83 -23.08
N GLU A 184 12.91 6.82 -23.72
CA GLU A 184 14.20 7.40 -23.39
C GLU A 184 14.08 8.89 -22.98
#